data_88d48c1bca44c2cf2dc1be034775a9cf
#
_entry.id   88d48c1bca44c2cf2dc1be034775a9cf
#
_cell.length_a   1.000
_cell.length_b   1.000
_cell.length_c   1.000
_cell.angle_alpha   90.00
_cell.angle_beta   90.00
_cell.angle_gamma   90.00
#
_symmetry.space_group_name_H-M   'P 1'
#
loop_
_entity.id
_entity.type
_entity.pdbx_description
1 polymer ?
#
loop_
_entity_poly.entity_id
_entity_poly.type
_entity_poly.pdbx_seq_one_letter_code
_entity_poly.pdbx_strand_id
1 'polypeptide(L)'
;MRNMIKKKYACILLLLLAIGSGCSDWLDVRPRNEMKEEDMYANEEGFKSALTGAYIQLAAEELYGRDASMYIPEMLAQHWTISTDKVSLIYNICAFDYTHEQSEEAIEKLWKKYYQCIVHLNNVLGNLETTGVTFTNGNEALIKGEALGLRGFLHLELLRLFGPMPEKATAGSPAIPYQEQMTKDPGKLHTITYKEVCEKIIRDLDAAEKLLEKDPILVGSNTQLNQPAYDWEGKPLDEWQFYRQVRLIIMP
;
A
#
# COMPACT_ATOMS: atom_id res chain seq x y z
N MET A 1 -67.31 16.52 -21.43
CA MET A 1 -66.13 15.87 -22.11
C MET A 1 -64.80 16.50 -21.68
N ARG A 2 -64.61 17.82 -21.68
CA ARG A 2 -63.35 18.52 -21.36
C ARG A 2 -62.78 18.27 -19.96
N ASN A 3 -63.62 18.04 -18.96
CA ASN A 3 -63.19 17.75 -17.57
C ASN A 3 -62.74 16.30 -17.33
N MET A 4 -63.25 15.36 -18.09
CA MET A 4 -62.81 13.95 -18.05
C MET A 4 -61.43 13.75 -18.70
N ILE A 5 -61.15 14.53 -19.74
CA ILE A 5 -59.83 14.50 -20.43
C ILE A 5 -58.76 15.07 -19.52
N LYS A 6 -59.02 16.20 -18.82
CA LYS A 6 -58.10 16.79 -17.84
C LYS A 6 -57.78 15.84 -16.67
N LYS A 7 -58.78 15.09 -16.17
CA LYS A 7 -58.58 14.09 -15.11
C LYS A 7 -57.72 12.92 -15.56
N LYS A 8 -57.88 12.45 -16.81
CA LYS A 8 -57.03 11.40 -17.38
C LYS A 8 -55.58 11.83 -17.50
N TYR A 9 -55.28 13.02 -17.99
CA TYR A 9 -53.92 13.54 -18.07
C TYR A 9 -53.28 13.81 -16.69
N ALA A 10 -54.09 14.24 -15.71
CA ALA A 10 -53.61 14.40 -14.34
C ALA A 10 -53.24 13.05 -13.70
N CYS A 11 -54.00 11.98 -13.91
CA CYS A 11 -53.68 10.65 -13.43
C CYS A 11 -52.43 10.08 -14.11
N ILE A 12 -52.24 10.31 -15.43
CA ILE A 12 -51.04 9.88 -16.18
C ILE A 12 -49.79 10.65 -15.65
N LEU A 13 -49.94 11.94 -15.42
CA LEU A 13 -48.82 12.74 -14.87
C LEU A 13 -48.44 12.30 -13.47
N LEU A 14 -49.40 11.96 -12.62
CA LEU A 14 -49.15 11.42 -11.27
C LEU A 14 -48.53 10.04 -11.32
N LEU A 15 -48.89 9.19 -12.28
CA LEU A 15 -48.29 7.88 -12.49
C LEU A 15 -46.83 8.00 -12.94
N LEU A 16 -46.53 8.94 -13.85
CA LEU A 16 -45.17 9.22 -14.33
C LEU A 16 -44.26 9.78 -13.24
N LEU A 17 -44.81 10.60 -12.33
CA LEU A 17 -44.06 11.09 -11.15
C LEU A 17 -43.78 9.98 -10.13
N ALA A 18 -44.68 9.01 -9.96
CA ALA A 18 -44.47 7.87 -9.07
C ALA A 18 -43.42 6.86 -9.60
N ILE A 19 -43.23 6.76 -10.93
CA ILE A 19 -42.22 5.91 -11.54
C ILE A 19 -40.82 6.57 -11.47
N GLY A 20 -40.74 7.90 -11.35
CA GLY A 20 -39.50 8.66 -11.24
C GLY A 20 -38.83 8.59 -9.84
N SER A 21 -39.51 8.10 -8.80
CA SER A 21 -38.92 7.85 -7.48
C SER A 21 -38.31 6.46 -7.36
N GLY A 22 -37.53 6.05 -8.38
CA GLY A 22 -36.76 4.83 -8.34
C GLY A 22 -35.75 4.90 -7.22
N CYS A 23 -35.75 3.94 -6.30
CA CYS A 23 -34.79 3.78 -5.24
C CYS A 23 -33.39 3.73 -5.83
N SER A 24 -32.56 4.73 -5.59
CA SER A 24 -31.14 4.75 -5.99
C SER A 24 -30.35 3.57 -5.36
N ASP A 25 -30.81 3.07 -4.22
CA ASP A 25 -30.17 1.95 -3.50
C ASP A 25 -30.29 0.59 -4.22
N TRP A 26 -31.26 0.41 -5.15
CA TRP A 26 -31.38 -0.87 -5.87
C TRP A 26 -30.38 -1.00 -7.03
N LEU A 27 -29.82 0.10 -7.50
CA LEU A 27 -28.80 0.11 -8.56
C LEU A 27 -27.36 0.09 -8.00
N ASP A 28 -27.19 0.21 -6.69
CA ASP A 28 -25.90 0.10 -6.01
C ASP A 28 -25.53 -1.38 -5.78
N VAL A 29 -25.45 -2.13 -6.89
CA VAL A 29 -24.97 -3.53 -6.88
C VAL A 29 -23.46 -3.51 -6.67
N ARG A 30 -23.05 -3.57 -5.43
CA ARG A 30 -21.64 -3.72 -5.07
C ARG A 30 -21.23 -5.18 -5.16
N PRO A 31 -20.02 -5.46 -5.65
CA PRO A 31 -19.43 -6.78 -5.46
C PRO A 31 -19.47 -7.13 -3.96
N ARG A 32 -19.97 -8.31 -3.62
CA ARG A 32 -20.12 -8.78 -2.22
C ARG A 32 -18.81 -8.77 -1.41
N ASN A 33 -17.67 -8.50 -2.06
CA ASN A 33 -16.33 -8.54 -1.46
C ASN A 33 -15.68 -7.16 -1.30
N GLU A 34 -16.37 -6.05 -1.58
CA GLU A 34 -15.83 -4.71 -1.36
C GLU A 34 -16.41 -4.11 -0.06
N MET A 35 -15.55 -4.00 0.95
CA MET A 35 -15.86 -3.25 2.18
C MET A 35 -15.72 -1.75 1.89
N LYS A 36 -16.64 -0.94 2.38
CA LYS A 36 -16.47 0.52 2.32
C LYS A 36 -15.27 0.93 3.15
N GLU A 37 -14.55 1.95 2.70
CA GLU A 37 -13.43 2.51 3.45
C GLU A 37 -13.86 2.95 4.86
N GLU A 38 -15.03 3.60 4.98
CA GLU A 38 -15.64 4.01 6.25
C GLU A 38 -15.89 2.83 7.19
N ASP A 39 -16.35 1.69 6.66
CA ASP A 39 -16.61 0.47 7.44
C ASP A 39 -15.28 -0.21 7.84
N MET A 40 -14.26 -0.18 6.97
CA MET A 40 -12.94 -0.75 7.27
C MET A 40 -12.28 -0.03 8.43
N TYR A 41 -12.29 1.30 8.45
CA TYR A 41 -11.63 2.10 9.48
C TYR A 41 -12.54 2.50 10.65
N ALA A 42 -13.70 1.82 10.82
CA ALA A 42 -14.62 2.08 11.91
C ALA A 42 -14.13 1.60 13.28
N ASN A 43 -13.14 0.72 13.33
CA ASN A 43 -12.60 0.15 14.57
C ASN A 43 -11.13 -0.25 14.41
N GLU A 44 -10.48 -0.57 15.54
CA GLU A 44 -9.06 -0.96 15.59
C GLU A 44 -8.73 -2.16 14.72
N GLU A 45 -9.62 -3.17 14.66
CA GLU A 45 -9.39 -4.40 13.89
C GLU A 45 -9.34 -4.13 12.38
N GLY A 46 -10.09 -3.15 11.92
CA GLY A 46 -10.03 -2.69 10.53
C GLY A 46 -8.67 -2.09 10.17
N PHE A 47 -8.07 -1.29 11.04
CA PHE A 47 -6.72 -0.76 10.85
C PHE A 47 -5.65 -1.88 10.85
N LYS A 48 -5.77 -2.85 11.76
CA LYS A 48 -4.91 -4.03 11.78
C LYS A 48 -5.01 -4.85 10.49
N SER A 49 -6.23 -5.04 10.01
CA SER A 49 -6.51 -5.75 8.76
C SER A 49 -5.97 -5.00 7.55
N ALA A 50 -6.11 -3.68 7.50
CA ALA A 50 -5.58 -2.85 6.43
C ALA A 50 -4.04 -2.93 6.38
N LEU A 51 -3.35 -2.81 7.52
CA LEU A 51 -1.90 -2.97 7.56
C LEU A 51 -1.47 -4.39 7.15
N THR A 52 -2.19 -5.42 7.58
CA THR A 52 -1.96 -6.81 7.15
C THR A 52 -2.13 -6.96 5.63
N GLY A 53 -3.12 -6.27 5.04
CA GLY A 53 -3.31 -6.22 3.59
C GLY A 53 -2.11 -5.63 2.84
N ALA A 54 -1.42 -4.62 3.40
CA ALA A 54 -0.18 -4.10 2.83
C ALA A 54 0.93 -5.18 2.81
N TYR A 55 1.10 -5.95 3.88
CA TYR A 55 2.06 -7.06 3.91
C TYR A 55 1.71 -8.17 2.91
N ILE A 56 0.43 -8.49 2.73
CA ILE A 56 -0.02 -9.44 1.72
C ILE A 56 0.34 -8.95 0.31
N GLN A 57 0.15 -7.65 0.03
CA GLN A 57 0.56 -7.06 -1.25
C GLN A 57 2.07 -7.14 -1.45
N LEU A 58 2.86 -6.89 -0.40
CA LEU A 58 4.32 -7.00 -0.46
C LEU A 58 4.79 -8.43 -0.71
N ALA A 59 4.11 -9.42 -0.16
CA ALA A 59 4.42 -10.85 -0.37
C ALA A 59 3.97 -11.38 -1.74
N ALA A 60 3.27 -10.58 -2.56
CA ALA A 60 2.87 -10.98 -3.89
C ALA A 60 4.08 -11.22 -4.82
N GLU A 61 3.90 -12.08 -5.81
CA GLU A 61 4.95 -12.47 -6.77
C GLU A 61 5.57 -11.26 -7.47
N GLU A 62 4.76 -10.25 -7.77
CA GLU A 62 5.18 -9.02 -8.45
C GLU A 62 6.04 -8.07 -7.57
N LEU A 63 6.09 -8.34 -6.25
CA LEU A 63 6.96 -7.60 -5.32
C LEU A 63 7.96 -8.55 -4.67
N TYR A 64 7.98 -8.64 -3.33
CA TYR A 64 9.00 -9.41 -2.61
C TYR A 64 8.80 -10.93 -2.67
N GLY A 65 7.65 -11.41 -3.17
CA GLY A 65 7.49 -12.83 -3.48
C GLY A 65 8.44 -13.34 -4.57
N ARG A 66 8.85 -12.47 -5.53
CA ARG A 66 9.84 -12.80 -6.57
C ARG A 66 10.44 -11.56 -7.24
N ASP A 67 9.61 -10.72 -7.89
CA ASP A 67 10.09 -9.78 -8.92
C ASP A 67 10.93 -8.65 -8.35
N ALA A 68 10.61 -8.15 -7.15
CA ALA A 68 11.33 -7.08 -6.49
C ALA A 68 12.57 -7.53 -5.71
N SER A 69 12.74 -8.83 -5.48
CA SER A 69 13.85 -9.39 -4.69
C SER A 69 14.79 -10.25 -5.53
N MET A 70 14.38 -11.49 -5.81
CA MET A 70 15.24 -12.53 -6.38
C MET A 70 15.26 -12.53 -7.92
N TYR A 71 14.46 -11.72 -8.60
CA TYR A 71 14.30 -11.82 -10.05
C TYR A 71 14.84 -10.59 -10.77
N ILE A 72 14.10 -9.47 -10.82
CA ILE A 72 14.54 -8.29 -11.60
C ILE A 72 15.84 -7.68 -11.07
N PRO A 73 16.03 -7.44 -9.75
CA PRO A 73 17.28 -6.89 -9.23
C PRO A 73 18.49 -7.80 -9.48
N GLU A 74 18.30 -9.12 -9.35
CA GLU A 74 19.37 -10.10 -9.58
C GLU A 74 19.79 -10.18 -11.05
N MET A 75 18.81 -10.07 -11.97
CA MET A 75 19.10 -9.97 -13.41
C MET A 75 19.85 -8.69 -13.75
N LEU A 76 19.43 -7.55 -13.20
CA LEU A 76 20.12 -6.26 -13.39
C LEU A 76 21.54 -6.28 -12.81
N ALA A 77 21.74 -6.96 -11.67
CA ALA A 77 23.06 -7.17 -11.07
C ALA A 77 23.92 -8.21 -11.82
N GLN A 78 23.35 -8.89 -12.83
CA GLN A 78 24.02 -9.94 -13.62
C GLN A 78 24.56 -11.10 -12.77
N HIS A 79 23.89 -11.42 -11.67
CA HIS A 79 24.24 -12.55 -10.80
C HIS A 79 23.90 -13.91 -11.42
N TRP A 80 23.15 -13.92 -12.52
CA TRP A 80 22.73 -15.14 -13.22
C TRP A 80 23.48 -15.31 -14.54
N THR A 81 23.77 -16.55 -14.90
CA THR A 81 24.28 -16.87 -16.26
C THR A 81 23.16 -16.67 -17.27
N ILE A 82 23.33 -15.76 -18.19
CA ILE A 82 22.33 -15.38 -19.18
C ILE A 82 22.07 -16.51 -20.16
N SER A 83 20.80 -16.86 -20.39
CA SER A 83 20.37 -17.65 -21.54
C SER A 83 20.75 -16.94 -22.85
N THR A 84 21.14 -17.70 -23.88
CA THR A 84 21.40 -17.15 -25.23
C THR A 84 20.09 -16.86 -25.99
N ASP A 85 18.93 -17.17 -25.42
CA ASP A 85 17.64 -16.91 -26.00
C ASP A 85 17.27 -15.42 -25.91
N LYS A 86 17.49 -14.70 -27.01
CA LYS A 86 17.28 -13.26 -27.14
C LYS A 86 15.82 -12.82 -27.05
N VAL A 87 14.87 -13.76 -27.05
CA VAL A 87 13.45 -13.47 -26.93
C VAL A 87 12.98 -13.50 -25.47
N SER A 88 13.80 -14.06 -24.57
CA SER A 88 13.39 -14.19 -23.16
C SER A 88 13.52 -12.88 -22.40
N LEU A 89 12.59 -12.66 -21.45
CA LEU A 89 12.63 -11.54 -20.50
C LEU A 89 13.98 -11.46 -19.78
N ILE A 90 14.50 -12.62 -19.33
CA ILE A 90 15.78 -12.72 -18.60
C ILE A 90 16.92 -12.14 -19.46
N TYR A 91 16.99 -12.54 -20.73
CA TYR A 91 18.03 -12.03 -21.64
C TYR A 91 17.94 -10.51 -21.78
N ASN A 92 16.74 -9.98 -22.03
CA ASN A 92 16.56 -8.56 -22.32
C ASN A 92 16.82 -7.70 -21.07
N ILE A 93 16.37 -8.10 -19.87
CA ILE A 93 16.69 -7.40 -18.63
C ILE A 93 18.20 -7.42 -18.34
N CYS A 94 18.87 -8.58 -18.48
CA CYS A 94 20.31 -8.68 -18.27
C CYS A 94 21.12 -7.90 -19.32
N ALA A 95 20.59 -7.76 -20.54
CA ALA A 95 21.19 -6.94 -21.58
C ALA A 95 20.89 -5.43 -21.42
N PHE A 96 20.14 -5.05 -20.41
CA PHE A 96 19.66 -3.69 -20.19
C PHE A 96 18.81 -3.14 -21.35
N ASP A 97 18.15 -4.04 -22.10
CA ASP A 97 17.22 -3.65 -23.16
C ASP A 97 15.84 -3.32 -22.55
N TYR A 98 15.73 -2.09 -22.10
CA TYR A 98 14.49 -1.58 -21.50
C TYR A 98 13.42 -1.21 -22.53
N THR A 99 13.77 -1.23 -23.83
CA THR A 99 12.82 -0.93 -24.92
C THR A 99 12.14 -2.16 -25.48
N HIS A 100 12.60 -3.35 -25.10
CA HIS A 100 11.92 -4.60 -25.45
C HIS A 100 10.59 -4.71 -24.71
N GLU A 101 9.52 -5.06 -25.42
CA GLU A 101 8.13 -5.09 -24.90
C GLU A 101 8.01 -5.80 -23.55
N GLN A 102 8.60 -6.98 -23.40
CA GLN A 102 8.54 -7.75 -22.16
C GLN A 102 9.29 -7.06 -21.00
N SER A 103 10.40 -6.38 -21.29
CA SER A 103 11.17 -5.63 -20.28
C SER A 103 10.38 -4.41 -19.82
N GLU A 104 9.79 -3.68 -20.77
CA GLU A 104 8.95 -2.50 -20.47
C GLU A 104 7.75 -2.90 -19.61
N GLU A 105 7.02 -3.96 -20.00
CA GLU A 105 5.88 -4.47 -19.24
C GLU A 105 6.26 -4.89 -17.81
N ALA A 106 7.37 -5.64 -17.65
CA ALA A 106 7.81 -6.12 -16.34
C ALA A 106 8.22 -4.95 -15.41
N ILE A 107 8.96 -3.97 -15.94
CA ILE A 107 9.42 -2.79 -15.20
C ILE A 107 8.23 -1.89 -14.85
N GLU A 108 7.31 -1.66 -15.80
CA GLU A 108 6.10 -0.89 -15.55
C GLU A 108 5.21 -1.53 -14.48
N LYS A 109 5.07 -2.86 -14.53
CA LYS A 109 4.32 -3.64 -13.56
C LYS A 109 4.91 -3.50 -12.16
N LEU A 110 6.23 -3.62 -12.04
CA LEU A 110 6.96 -3.45 -10.79
C LEU A 110 6.75 -2.04 -10.21
N TRP A 111 6.93 -1.00 -11.02
CA TRP A 111 6.67 0.39 -10.65
C TRP A 111 5.25 0.59 -10.12
N LYS A 112 4.25 0.13 -10.88
CA LYS A 112 2.83 0.24 -10.50
C LYS A 112 2.54 -0.46 -9.18
N LYS A 113 3.10 -1.64 -8.95
CA LYS A 113 2.88 -2.42 -7.74
C LYS A 113 3.46 -1.76 -6.49
N TYR A 114 4.65 -1.17 -6.59
CA TYR A 114 5.22 -0.38 -5.50
C TYR A 114 4.29 0.78 -5.11
N TYR A 115 3.84 1.57 -6.09
CA TYR A 115 2.97 2.70 -5.80
C TYR A 115 1.57 2.30 -5.33
N GLN A 116 1.03 1.16 -5.78
CA GLN A 116 -0.22 0.62 -5.24
C GLN A 116 -0.10 0.31 -3.75
N CYS A 117 1.01 -0.31 -3.33
CA CYS A 117 1.25 -0.57 -1.91
C CYS A 117 1.43 0.74 -1.12
N ILE A 118 2.16 1.72 -1.65
CA ILE A 118 2.33 3.04 -1.03
C ILE A 118 0.99 3.75 -0.86
N VAL A 119 0.11 3.72 -1.87
CA VAL A 119 -1.25 4.29 -1.78
C VAL A 119 -2.05 3.60 -0.68
N HIS A 120 -1.94 2.29 -0.55
CA HIS A 120 -2.59 1.54 0.53
C HIS A 120 -2.09 1.98 1.92
N LEU A 121 -0.77 2.12 2.09
CA LEU A 121 -0.18 2.64 3.33
C LEU A 121 -0.60 4.08 3.63
N ASN A 122 -0.65 4.93 2.61
CA ASN A 122 -1.14 6.31 2.76
C ASN A 122 -2.61 6.37 3.18
N ASN A 123 -3.42 5.41 2.74
CA ASN A 123 -4.80 5.28 3.18
C ASN A 123 -4.89 4.93 4.68
N VAL A 124 -4.08 3.97 5.15
CA VAL A 124 -3.97 3.64 6.59
C VAL A 124 -3.55 4.89 7.38
N LEU A 125 -2.48 5.57 6.95
CA LEU A 125 -1.95 6.75 7.65
C LEU A 125 -2.95 7.91 7.69
N GLY A 126 -3.61 8.20 6.58
CA GLY A 126 -4.61 9.28 6.49
C GLY A 126 -5.83 9.01 7.38
N ASN A 127 -6.29 7.78 7.44
CA ASN A 127 -7.39 7.41 8.34
C ASN A 127 -6.98 7.45 9.82
N LEU A 128 -5.72 7.12 10.16
CA LEU A 128 -5.21 7.28 11.53
C LEU A 128 -5.19 8.75 11.99
N GLU A 129 -4.97 9.71 11.09
CA GLU A 129 -4.95 11.14 11.45
C GLU A 129 -6.33 11.71 11.77
N THR A 130 -7.38 11.11 11.23
CA THR A 130 -8.76 11.64 11.32
C THR A 130 -9.69 10.77 12.14
N THR A 131 -9.24 9.59 12.58
CA THR A 131 -10.11 8.64 13.28
C THR A 131 -10.44 9.06 14.70
N GLY A 132 -11.66 8.71 15.16
CA GLY A 132 -12.07 8.75 16.56
C GLY A 132 -11.97 7.40 17.27
N VAL A 133 -11.35 6.41 16.64
CA VAL A 133 -11.19 5.05 17.21
C VAL A 133 -10.23 5.08 18.39
N THR A 134 -10.60 4.40 19.47
CA THR A 134 -9.73 4.19 20.62
C THR A 134 -8.96 2.89 20.41
N PHE A 135 -7.63 2.99 20.38
CA PHE A 135 -6.74 1.85 20.22
C PHE A 135 -6.32 1.30 21.59
N THR A 136 -6.17 -0.02 21.66
CA THR A 136 -5.69 -0.74 22.84
C THR A 136 -4.19 -1.02 22.77
N ASN A 137 -3.55 -1.31 23.88
CA ASN A 137 -2.18 -1.84 23.97
C ASN A 137 -1.11 -1.06 23.16
N GLY A 138 -1.35 0.21 22.83
CA GLY A 138 -0.42 1.00 21.99
C GLY A 138 -0.44 0.65 20.50
N ASN A 139 -1.46 -0.07 20.04
CA ASN A 139 -1.58 -0.53 18.65
C ASN A 139 -1.62 0.61 17.62
N GLU A 140 -2.13 1.79 18.00
CA GLU A 140 -2.07 2.97 17.11
C GLU A 140 -0.62 3.32 16.73
N ALA A 141 0.26 3.41 17.73
CA ALA A 141 1.68 3.70 17.50
C ALA A 141 2.36 2.61 16.65
N LEU A 142 2.03 1.33 16.91
CA LEU A 142 2.57 0.21 16.16
C LEU A 142 2.10 0.23 14.69
N ILE A 143 0.81 0.44 14.45
CA ILE A 143 0.25 0.51 13.09
C ILE A 143 0.85 1.70 12.33
N LYS A 144 0.91 2.87 12.97
CA LYS A 144 1.47 4.08 12.36
C LYS A 144 2.97 3.93 12.09
N GLY A 145 3.71 3.36 13.03
CA GLY A 145 5.15 3.12 12.91
C GLY A 145 5.47 2.16 11.76
N GLU A 146 4.79 1.03 11.67
CA GLU A 146 4.97 0.08 10.57
C GLU A 146 4.60 0.69 9.22
N ALA A 147 3.47 1.40 9.14
CA ALA A 147 3.03 2.01 7.89
C ALA A 147 4.02 3.08 7.38
N LEU A 148 4.59 3.91 8.27
CA LEU A 148 5.63 4.88 7.94
C LEU A 148 6.95 4.18 7.54
N GLY A 149 7.36 3.18 8.29
CA GLY A 149 8.56 2.39 7.99
C GLY A 149 8.48 1.72 6.61
N LEU A 150 7.35 1.06 6.31
CA LEU A 150 7.10 0.48 5.00
C LEU A 150 7.06 1.52 3.89
N ARG A 151 6.43 2.68 4.11
CA ARG A 151 6.39 3.76 3.12
C ARG A 151 7.79 4.29 2.80
N GLY A 152 8.61 4.53 3.82
CA GLY A 152 10.00 4.94 3.66
C GLY A 152 10.82 3.89 2.92
N PHE A 153 10.68 2.62 3.31
CA PHE A 153 11.34 1.49 2.67
C PHE A 153 10.97 1.34 1.19
N LEU A 154 9.69 1.39 0.83
CA LEU A 154 9.23 1.26 -0.54
C LEU A 154 9.71 2.41 -1.44
N HIS A 155 9.75 3.63 -0.91
CA HIS A 155 10.33 4.76 -1.64
C HIS A 155 11.85 4.64 -1.78
N LEU A 156 12.56 4.06 -0.81
CA LEU A 156 13.98 3.75 -0.92
C LEU A 156 14.23 2.73 -2.05
N GLU A 157 13.41 1.67 -2.13
CA GLU A 157 13.50 0.68 -3.19
C GLU A 157 13.21 1.28 -4.58
N LEU A 158 12.18 2.14 -4.68
CA LEU A 158 11.91 2.90 -5.90
C LEU A 158 13.07 3.82 -6.28
N LEU A 159 13.66 4.52 -5.31
CA LEU A 159 14.81 5.39 -5.53
C LEU A 159 16.02 4.58 -6.01
N ARG A 160 16.26 3.40 -5.44
CA ARG A 160 17.35 2.49 -5.81
C ARG A 160 17.20 1.95 -7.24
N LEU A 161 15.96 1.60 -7.63
CA LEU A 161 15.71 0.98 -8.94
C LEU A 161 15.50 2.00 -10.06
N PHE A 162 14.91 3.14 -9.78
CA PHE A 162 14.43 4.11 -10.78
C PHE A 162 15.03 5.51 -10.63
N GLY A 163 15.74 5.77 -9.54
CA GLY A 163 16.37 7.06 -9.29
C GLY A 163 17.69 7.23 -10.04
N PRO A 164 18.31 8.40 -9.97
CA PRO A 164 19.63 8.63 -10.54
C PRO A 164 20.69 7.82 -9.80
N MET A 165 21.72 7.39 -10.51
CA MET A 165 22.87 6.69 -9.89
C MET A 165 23.52 7.58 -8.82
N PRO A 166 23.74 7.07 -7.59
CA PRO A 166 24.26 7.87 -6.48
C PRO A 166 25.57 8.62 -6.78
N GLU A 167 26.48 8.00 -7.54
CA GLU A 167 27.77 8.59 -7.88
C GLU A 167 27.66 9.78 -8.86
N LYS A 168 26.54 9.87 -9.59
CA LYS A 168 26.25 10.91 -10.57
C LYS A 168 25.17 11.89 -10.13
N ALA A 169 24.44 11.54 -9.05
CA ALA A 169 23.36 12.33 -8.54
C ALA A 169 23.91 13.61 -7.86
N THR A 170 23.27 14.74 -8.14
CA THR A 170 23.40 15.97 -7.36
C THR A 170 22.15 16.15 -6.49
N ALA A 171 22.22 17.02 -5.50
CA ALA A 171 21.08 17.31 -4.64
C ALA A 171 19.81 17.73 -5.44
N GLY A 172 19.99 18.42 -6.57
CA GLY A 172 18.92 18.88 -7.44
C GLY A 172 18.55 17.94 -8.58
N SER A 173 19.18 16.76 -8.71
CA SER A 173 18.83 15.80 -9.76
C SER A 173 17.37 15.34 -9.59
N PRO A 174 16.56 15.30 -10.67
CA PRO A 174 15.23 14.75 -10.60
C PRO A 174 15.30 13.24 -10.23
N ALA A 175 14.41 12.79 -9.37
CA ALA A 175 14.40 11.42 -8.90
C ALA A 175 13.04 10.76 -9.13
N ILE A 176 12.30 10.47 -8.07
CA ILE A 176 11.01 9.79 -8.12
C ILE A 176 9.92 10.65 -7.44
N PRO A 177 8.64 10.42 -7.71
CA PRO A 177 7.57 10.97 -6.88
C PRO A 177 7.64 10.40 -5.47
N TYR A 178 7.48 11.24 -4.44
CA TYR A 178 7.30 10.79 -3.06
C TYR A 178 5.85 11.04 -2.64
N GLN A 179 5.10 9.95 -2.50
CA GLN A 179 3.67 9.98 -2.21
C GLN A 179 3.40 9.88 -0.72
N GLU A 180 2.81 10.96 -0.16
CA GLU A 180 2.46 11.04 1.26
C GLU A 180 0.96 10.98 1.53
N GLN A 181 0.15 11.18 0.49
CA GLN A 181 -1.30 11.22 0.58
C GLN A 181 -1.94 10.39 -0.52
N MET A 182 -3.11 9.86 -0.25
CA MET A 182 -3.93 9.26 -1.28
C MET A 182 -4.40 10.33 -2.25
N THR A 183 -4.08 10.19 -3.54
CA THR A 183 -4.59 11.07 -4.59
C THR A 183 -5.12 10.26 -5.76
N LYS A 184 -6.27 10.68 -6.29
CA LYS A 184 -6.85 10.16 -7.54
C LYS A 184 -6.51 11.05 -8.74
N ASP A 185 -5.76 12.14 -8.51
CA ASP A 185 -5.37 13.09 -9.54
C ASP A 185 -3.93 12.81 -9.99
N PRO A 186 -3.72 12.21 -11.20
CA PRO A 186 -2.38 11.96 -11.72
C PRO A 186 -1.55 13.23 -11.92
N GLY A 187 -2.18 14.38 -12.11
CA GLY A 187 -1.47 15.66 -12.27
C GLY A 187 -0.77 16.14 -10.99
N LYS A 188 -1.06 15.53 -9.86
CA LYS A 188 -0.35 15.78 -8.58
C LYS A 188 0.87 14.89 -8.37
N LEU A 189 1.08 13.92 -9.25
CA LEU A 189 2.21 13.00 -9.21
C LEU A 189 3.35 13.57 -10.04
N HIS A 190 4.31 14.21 -9.40
CA HIS A 190 5.50 14.72 -10.08
C HIS A 190 6.76 14.29 -9.33
N THR A 191 7.82 14.10 -10.09
CA THR A 191 9.14 13.83 -9.54
C THR A 191 9.62 15.02 -8.71
N ILE A 192 10.29 14.70 -7.60
CA ILE A 192 10.98 15.69 -6.77
C ILE A 192 12.48 15.45 -6.86
N THR A 193 13.27 16.31 -6.24
CA THR A 193 14.73 16.20 -6.29
C THR A 193 15.24 15.00 -5.47
N TYR A 194 16.40 14.48 -5.86
CA TYR A 194 17.07 13.38 -5.14
C TYR A 194 17.22 13.68 -3.64
N LYS A 195 17.63 14.91 -3.32
CA LYS A 195 17.76 15.36 -1.93
C LYS A 195 16.43 15.30 -1.19
N GLU A 196 15.35 15.84 -1.77
CA GLU A 196 14.03 15.84 -1.14
C GLU A 196 13.50 14.42 -0.92
N VAL A 197 13.73 13.49 -1.87
CA VAL A 197 13.35 12.08 -1.68
C VAL A 197 14.10 11.47 -0.49
N CYS A 198 15.43 11.66 -0.42
CA CYS A 198 16.23 11.15 0.70
C CYS A 198 15.77 11.72 2.05
N GLU A 199 15.52 13.04 2.13
CA GLU A 199 15.06 13.70 3.34
C GLU A 199 13.69 13.16 3.79
N LYS A 200 12.78 12.90 2.87
CA LYS A 200 11.46 12.33 3.16
C LYS A 200 11.54 10.86 3.60
N ILE A 201 12.40 10.05 2.97
CA ILE A 201 12.68 8.68 3.40
C ILE A 201 13.18 8.67 4.85
N ILE A 202 14.22 9.45 5.15
CA ILE A 202 14.80 9.53 6.50
C ILE A 202 13.76 9.99 7.50
N ARG A 203 12.98 11.01 7.20
CA ARG A 203 11.91 11.50 8.06
C ARG A 203 10.89 10.41 8.41
N ASP A 204 10.43 9.62 7.42
CA ASP A 204 9.46 8.56 7.65
C ASP A 204 10.07 7.42 8.47
N LEU A 205 11.33 7.06 8.23
CA LEU A 205 12.04 6.02 8.99
C LEU A 205 12.32 6.47 10.44
N ASP A 206 12.76 7.71 10.66
CA ASP A 206 12.98 8.27 12.00
C ASP A 206 11.68 8.35 12.80
N ALA A 207 10.56 8.69 12.14
CA ALA A 207 9.25 8.70 12.78
C ALA A 207 8.78 7.28 13.12
N ALA A 208 9.03 6.31 12.25
CA ALA A 208 8.73 4.91 12.49
C ALA A 208 9.54 4.36 13.69
N GLU A 209 10.86 4.61 13.74
CA GLU A 209 11.73 4.18 14.82
C GLU A 209 11.21 4.67 16.19
N LYS A 210 10.87 5.95 16.30
CA LYS A 210 10.32 6.52 17.54
C LYS A 210 9.01 5.89 17.97
N LEU A 211 8.11 5.61 17.02
CA LEU A 211 6.82 5.00 17.30
C LEU A 211 6.94 3.54 17.72
N LEU A 212 7.94 2.83 17.19
CA LEU A 212 8.21 1.42 17.44
C LEU A 212 9.19 1.17 18.60
N GLU A 213 9.68 2.21 19.30
CA GLU A 213 10.65 2.07 20.38
C GLU A 213 10.21 1.10 21.48
N LYS A 214 8.90 1.03 21.75
CA LYS A 214 8.29 0.14 22.75
C LYS A 214 7.61 -1.08 22.14
N ASP A 215 7.94 -1.40 20.90
CA ASP A 215 7.38 -2.56 20.22
C ASP A 215 7.72 -3.84 20.98
N PRO A 216 6.73 -4.66 21.37
CA PRO A 216 6.97 -5.94 22.06
C PRO A 216 7.92 -6.88 21.32
N ILE A 217 8.00 -6.78 20.00
CA ILE A 217 8.95 -7.59 19.19
C ILE A 217 10.39 -7.15 19.42
N LEU A 218 10.64 -5.85 19.61
CA LEU A 218 11.99 -5.32 19.81
C LEU A 218 12.47 -5.43 21.24
N VAL A 219 11.56 -5.27 22.22
CA VAL A 219 11.91 -5.24 23.65
C VAL A 219 11.68 -6.57 24.36
N GLY A 220 10.97 -7.52 23.72
CA GLY A 220 10.67 -8.83 24.29
C GLY A 220 11.89 -9.75 24.39
N SER A 221 11.94 -10.58 25.41
CA SER A 221 12.95 -11.65 25.52
C SER A 221 12.65 -12.79 24.53
N ASN A 222 13.67 -13.59 24.17
CA ASN A 222 13.50 -14.76 23.32
C ASN A 222 12.42 -15.75 23.84
N THR A 223 12.28 -15.84 25.16
CA THR A 223 11.24 -16.70 25.76
C THR A 223 9.84 -16.14 25.49
N GLN A 224 9.67 -14.83 25.60
CA GLN A 224 8.39 -14.14 25.30
C GLN A 224 8.04 -14.20 23.83
N LEU A 225 9.03 -14.06 22.94
CA LEU A 225 8.84 -14.18 21.50
C LEU A 225 8.44 -15.58 21.05
N ASN A 226 8.90 -16.61 21.78
CA ASN A 226 8.58 -18.03 21.51
C ASN A 226 7.35 -18.53 22.26
N GLN A 227 6.88 -17.82 23.29
CA GLN A 227 5.67 -18.11 24.06
C GLN A 227 4.81 -16.84 24.23
N PRO A 228 4.16 -16.41 23.20
CA PRO A 228 3.59 -15.07 23.09
C PRO A 228 2.25 -14.87 23.79
N ALA A 229 1.84 -15.80 24.64
CA ALA A 229 0.56 -15.67 25.36
C ALA A 229 0.56 -14.52 26.37
N TYR A 230 1.74 -14.13 26.89
CA TYR A 230 1.87 -13.14 27.96
C TYR A 230 3.12 -12.29 27.79
N ASP A 231 3.02 -11.00 28.15
CA ASP A 231 4.18 -10.11 28.25
C ASP A 231 5.04 -10.41 29.48
N TRP A 232 6.10 -9.62 29.68
CA TRP A 232 7.01 -9.77 30.83
C TRP A 232 6.34 -9.43 32.18
N GLU A 233 5.21 -8.74 32.19
CA GLU A 233 4.39 -8.44 33.37
C GLU A 233 3.28 -9.47 33.60
N GLY A 234 3.16 -10.48 32.75
CA GLY A 234 2.14 -11.51 32.83
C GLY A 234 0.78 -11.09 32.27
N LYS A 235 0.72 -9.99 31.49
CA LYS A 235 -0.50 -9.61 30.77
C LYS A 235 -0.62 -10.38 29.47
N PRO A 236 -1.82 -10.79 29.07
CA PRO A 236 -2.02 -11.41 27.78
C PRO A 236 -1.56 -10.47 26.66
N LEU A 237 -0.69 -10.97 25.78
CA LEU A 237 -0.33 -10.26 24.56
C LEU A 237 -1.50 -10.25 23.60
N ASP A 238 -1.69 -9.14 22.91
CA ASP A 238 -2.57 -9.08 21.76
C ASP A 238 -2.05 -10.07 20.69
N GLU A 239 -2.88 -11.04 20.30
CA GLU A 239 -2.52 -12.01 19.27
C GLU A 239 -2.01 -11.36 17.98
N TRP A 240 -2.59 -10.22 17.62
CA TRP A 240 -2.15 -9.46 16.46
C TRP A 240 -0.72 -8.97 16.58
N GLN A 241 -0.30 -8.47 17.76
CA GLN A 241 1.09 -8.04 18.00
C GLN A 241 2.08 -9.20 17.86
N PHE A 242 1.67 -10.40 18.26
CA PHE A 242 2.49 -11.59 18.09
C PHE A 242 2.62 -12.04 16.64
N TYR A 243 1.51 -12.10 15.89
CA TYR A 243 1.55 -12.48 14.47
C TYR A 243 2.31 -11.49 13.59
N ARG A 244 2.56 -10.26 14.03
CA ARG A 244 3.48 -9.32 13.37
C ARG A 244 4.90 -9.87 13.25
N GLN A 245 5.39 -10.58 14.26
CA GLN A 245 6.70 -11.20 14.23
C GLN A 245 6.85 -12.18 13.05
N VAL A 246 5.83 -12.97 12.77
CA VAL A 246 5.83 -13.89 11.63
C VAL A 246 5.85 -13.13 10.31
N ARG A 247 5.16 -11.99 10.21
CA ARG A 247 5.18 -11.15 8.99
C ARG A 247 6.55 -10.56 8.71
N LEU A 248 7.26 -10.09 9.74
CA LEU A 248 8.60 -9.53 9.60
C LEU A 248 9.67 -10.57 9.22
N ILE A 249 9.45 -11.84 9.58
CA ILE A 249 10.37 -12.94 9.22
C ILE A 249 10.19 -13.39 7.76
N ILE A 250 9.01 -13.20 7.18
CA ILE A 250 8.69 -13.60 5.80
C ILE A 250 9.18 -12.55 4.78
N MET A 251 9.52 -11.35 5.23
CA MET A 251 10.18 -10.36 4.37
C MET A 251 11.70 -10.63 4.36
N PRO A 252 12.27 -10.96 3.20
CA PRO A 252 13.72 -11.13 3.04
C PRO A 252 14.48 -9.84 3.22
#